data_29db13c8c7299c3dd9aa734ca615f22f
#
_entry.id   29db13c8c7299c3dd9aa734ca615f22f
#
_cell.length_a   1.000
_cell.length_b   1.000
_cell.length_c   1.000
_cell.angle_alpha   90.00
_cell.angle_beta   90.00
_cell.angle_gamma   90.00
#
_symmetry.space_group_name_H-M   'P 1'
#
loop_
_entity.id
_entity.type
_entity.pdbx_description
1 polymer ?
#
loop_
_entity_poly.entity_id
_entity_poly.type
_entity_poly.pdbx_seq_one_letter_code
_entity_poly.pdbx_strand_id
1 'polypeptide(L)'
;MNQHDHLDKFTSAWLTNYRATEKAIYCCEHCFGCCHLAVHATYPEAVAVAEGLTGTQSKRLTDYIERLKVALTELTDLKSYLKKHRQELGPCPFLDGQGSCSIYPTRPLSCRALLSTRPAVWCTVDFSKLDHWDKQAYESSLDRQVVAWPTHFVAATQDFGRELENTLLELMQKEKGWSLSGNFAVMVWLEKNSQLSKHHIATNQQVSDILTAYELNNHLLLDLTCGSQGTKSAE
;
A
#
# COMPACT_ATOMS: atom_id res chain seq x y z
N MET A 1 -20.86 7.27 -4.07
CA MET A 1 -19.63 7.34 -4.90
C MET A 1 -18.53 6.76 -4.04
N ASN A 2 -17.78 5.78 -4.56
CA ASN A 2 -16.79 5.07 -3.76
C ASN A 2 -15.46 5.89 -3.74
N GLN A 3 -14.56 5.65 -2.79
CA GLN A 3 -13.30 6.40 -2.63
C GLN A 3 -12.39 6.30 -3.87
N HIS A 4 -12.41 5.15 -4.57
CA HIS A 4 -11.67 4.98 -5.82
C HIS A 4 -12.17 5.95 -6.90
N ASP A 5 -13.49 6.13 -7.07
CA ASP A 5 -14.05 7.07 -8.04
C ASP A 5 -13.64 8.51 -7.74
N HIS A 6 -13.55 8.88 -6.45
CA HIS A 6 -13.09 10.21 -6.04
C HIS A 6 -11.63 10.44 -6.45
N LEU A 7 -10.75 9.50 -6.15
CA LEU A 7 -9.34 9.59 -6.51
C LEU A 7 -9.15 9.58 -8.04
N ASP A 8 -9.86 8.72 -8.76
CA ASP A 8 -9.76 8.62 -10.22
C ASP A 8 -10.20 9.92 -10.92
N LYS A 9 -11.27 10.58 -10.43
CA LYS A 9 -11.71 11.89 -10.93
C LYS A 9 -10.70 12.99 -10.62
N PHE A 10 -10.22 13.05 -9.39
CA PHE A 10 -9.17 14.01 -9.00
C PHE A 10 -7.92 13.82 -9.86
N THR A 11 -7.44 12.60 -9.96
CA THR A 11 -6.26 12.23 -10.75
C THR A 11 -6.41 12.60 -12.23
N SER A 12 -7.59 12.34 -12.83
CA SER A 12 -7.88 12.69 -14.22
C SER A 12 -7.85 14.20 -14.45
N ALA A 13 -8.45 14.97 -13.56
CA ALA A 13 -8.43 16.43 -13.63
C ALA A 13 -7.02 16.99 -13.47
N TRP A 14 -6.27 16.46 -12.49
CA TRP A 14 -4.88 16.85 -12.26
C TRP A 14 -3.99 16.53 -13.47
N LEU A 15 -4.12 15.33 -14.06
CA LEU A 15 -3.38 14.92 -15.24
C LEU A 15 -3.65 15.82 -16.45
N THR A 16 -4.90 16.22 -16.65
CA THR A 16 -5.29 17.12 -17.75
C THR A 16 -4.56 18.46 -17.61
N ASN A 17 -4.56 19.05 -16.41
CA ASN A 17 -3.90 20.32 -16.15
C ASN A 17 -2.36 20.19 -16.26
N TYR A 18 -1.80 19.11 -15.75
CA TYR A 18 -0.35 18.89 -15.77
C TYR A 18 0.18 18.70 -17.21
N ARG A 19 -0.52 17.93 -18.02
CA ARG A 19 -0.15 17.72 -19.45
C ARG A 19 -0.25 18.98 -20.28
N ALA A 20 -1.14 19.90 -19.92
CA ALA A 20 -1.24 21.21 -20.58
C ALA A 20 0.04 22.07 -20.39
N THR A 21 0.92 21.72 -19.45
CA THR A 21 2.24 22.35 -19.25
C THR A 21 3.37 21.67 -20.01
N GLU A 22 3.06 20.80 -20.98
CA GLU A 22 4.02 20.01 -21.79
C GLU A 22 4.89 19.04 -20.95
N LYS A 23 4.50 18.75 -19.72
CA LYS A 23 5.17 17.80 -18.82
C LYS A 23 4.58 16.40 -18.93
N ALA A 24 5.39 15.36 -18.73
CA ALA A 24 5.00 13.97 -18.89
C ALA A 24 4.82 13.24 -17.56
N ILE A 25 3.81 12.36 -17.53
CA ILE A 25 3.71 11.27 -16.56
C ILE A 25 4.06 9.97 -17.28
N TYR A 26 4.94 9.19 -16.68
CA TYR A 26 5.52 7.99 -17.28
C TYR A 26 4.81 6.69 -16.93
N CYS A 27 3.74 6.77 -16.12
CA CYS A 27 2.88 5.62 -15.84
C CYS A 27 2.03 5.30 -17.07
N CYS A 28 2.07 4.04 -17.49
CA CYS A 28 1.30 3.52 -18.63
C CYS A 28 0.79 2.12 -18.31
N GLU A 29 -0.01 1.56 -19.20
CA GLU A 29 -0.41 0.17 -19.14
C GLU A 29 0.82 -0.74 -19.21
N HIS A 30 0.79 -1.84 -18.46
CA HIS A 30 1.92 -2.77 -18.25
C HIS A 30 3.15 -2.16 -17.56
N CYS A 31 3.06 -0.97 -17.00
CA CYS A 31 4.11 -0.42 -16.15
C CYS A 31 4.01 -1.04 -14.76
N PHE A 32 5.06 -1.75 -14.33
CA PHE A 32 5.11 -2.48 -13.06
C PHE A 32 6.27 -2.05 -12.14
N GLY A 33 6.96 -0.95 -12.44
CA GLY A 33 8.08 -0.49 -11.62
C GLY A 33 7.74 -0.32 -10.14
N CYS A 34 6.58 0.29 -9.85
CA CYS A 34 6.10 0.47 -8.47
C CYS A 34 5.63 -0.84 -7.78
N CYS A 35 5.38 -1.92 -8.54
CA CYS A 35 5.01 -3.22 -7.96
C CYS A 35 6.13 -3.89 -7.15
N HIS A 36 7.33 -3.33 -7.14
CA HIS A 36 8.45 -3.74 -6.28
C HIS A 36 8.49 -2.99 -4.94
N LEU A 37 7.58 -2.05 -4.71
CA LEU A 37 7.47 -1.33 -3.44
C LEU A 37 6.56 -2.09 -2.47
N ALA A 38 6.83 -1.96 -1.17
CA ALA A 38 5.90 -2.38 -0.14
C ALA A 38 4.66 -1.47 -0.21
N VAL A 39 3.54 -2.05 -0.61
CA VAL A 39 2.27 -1.31 -0.72
C VAL A 39 1.62 -1.24 0.65
N HIS A 40 1.41 -0.04 1.16
CA HIS A 40 0.58 0.22 2.33
C HIS A 40 -0.86 0.50 1.87
N ALA A 41 -1.85 -0.04 2.60
CA ALA A 41 -3.28 0.17 2.31
C ALA A 41 -4.11 0.08 3.60
N THR A 42 -5.41 0.27 3.47
CA THR A 42 -6.38 0.08 4.56
C THR A 42 -6.98 -1.33 4.51
N TYR A 43 -7.42 -1.84 5.66
CA TYR A 43 -8.03 -3.16 5.73
C TYR A 43 -9.33 -3.30 4.91
N PRO A 44 -10.23 -2.30 4.84
CA PRO A 44 -11.40 -2.35 3.96
C PRO A 44 -11.05 -2.59 2.49
N GLU A 45 -9.94 -2.03 2.00
CA GLU A 45 -9.48 -2.26 0.62
C GLU A 45 -8.98 -3.69 0.43
N ALA A 46 -8.30 -4.23 1.44
CA ALA A 46 -7.83 -5.61 1.43
C ALA A 46 -8.99 -6.62 1.43
N VAL A 47 -10.05 -6.35 2.19
CA VAL A 47 -11.30 -7.16 2.21
C VAL A 47 -11.91 -7.22 0.81
N ALA A 48 -12.07 -6.07 0.15
CA ALA A 48 -12.65 -6.00 -1.20
C ALA A 48 -11.86 -6.82 -2.23
N VAL A 49 -10.54 -6.90 -2.10
CA VAL A 49 -9.70 -7.72 -2.98
C VAL A 49 -9.78 -9.20 -2.60
N ALA A 50 -9.77 -9.54 -1.31
CA ALA A 50 -9.80 -10.92 -0.83
C ALA A 50 -11.05 -11.70 -1.29
N GLU A 51 -12.19 -11.01 -1.41
CA GLU A 51 -13.46 -11.56 -1.87
C GLU A 51 -13.40 -12.05 -3.33
N GLY A 52 -12.63 -11.36 -4.18
CA GLY A 52 -12.54 -11.63 -5.62
C GLY A 52 -11.35 -12.50 -6.05
N LEU A 53 -10.53 -13.00 -5.12
CA LEU A 53 -9.32 -13.76 -5.47
C LEU A 53 -9.62 -15.09 -6.14
N THR A 54 -8.98 -15.33 -7.29
CA THR A 54 -8.91 -16.64 -7.93
C THR A 54 -7.99 -17.59 -7.17
N GLY A 55 -8.11 -18.91 -7.44
CA GLY A 55 -7.22 -19.91 -6.84
C GLY A 55 -5.74 -19.66 -7.17
N THR A 56 -5.43 -19.21 -8.40
CA THR A 56 -4.05 -18.90 -8.82
C THR A 56 -3.49 -17.69 -8.06
N GLN A 57 -4.29 -16.63 -7.90
CA GLN A 57 -3.89 -15.46 -7.12
C GLN A 57 -3.69 -15.80 -5.65
N SER A 58 -4.60 -16.59 -5.06
CA SER A 58 -4.49 -17.05 -3.67
C SER A 58 -3.22 -17.86 -3.44
N LYS A 59 -2.84 -18.75 -4.37
CA LYS A 59 -1.60 -19.51 -4.27
C LYS A 59 -0.37 -18.60 -4.30
N ARG A 60 -0.28 -17.71 -5.30
CA ARG A 60 0.84 -16.75 -5.39
C ARG A 60 0.96 -15.88 -4.14
N LEU A 61 -0.18 -15.46 -3.60
CA LEU A 61 -0.24 -14.67 -2.38
C LEU A 61 0.30 -15.46 -1.19
N THR A 62 -0.10 -16.72 -1.02
CA THR A 62 0.40 -17.57 0.06
C THR A 62 1.91 -17.81 -0.08
N ASP A 63 2.40 -18.16 -1.27
CA ASP A 63 3.84 -18.35 -1.53
C ASP A 63 4.65 -17.05 -1.24
N TYR A 64 4.05 -15.88 -1.48
CA TYR A 64 4.66 -14.60 -1.14
C TYR A 64 4.71 -14.35 0.38
N ILE A 65 3.61 -14.63 1.08
CA ILE A 65 3.53 -14.42 2.55
C ILE A 65 4.49 -15.36 3.29
N GLU A 66 4.65 -16.59 2.86
CA GLU A 66 5.63 -17.51 3.46
C GLU A 66 7.07 -16.97 3.33
N ARG A 67 7.44 -16.46 2.15
CA ARG A 67 8.76 -15.81 1.98
C ARG A 67 8.89 -14.55 2.83
N LEU A 68 7.82 -13.75 2.94
CA LEU A 68 7.82 -12.54 3.76
C LEU A 68 8.02 -12.86 5.24
N LYS A 69 7.34 -13.87 5.78
CA LYS A 69 7.50 -14.32 7.17
C LYS A 69 8.94 -14.71 7.46
N VAL A 70 9.56 -15.52 6.59
CA VAL A 70 10.97 -15.89 6.72
C VAL A 70 11.88 -14.66 6.69
N ALA A 71 11.62 -13.72 5.77
CA ALA A 71 12.42 -12.51 5.64
C ALA A 71 12.35 -11.60 6.89
N LEU A 72 11.25 -11.62 7.62
CA LEU A 72 11.01 -10.78 8.81
C LEU A 72 11.71 -11.28 10.07
N THR A 73 12.12 -12.54 10.14
CA THR A 73 12.71 -13.12 11.36
C THR A 73 13.96 -12.39 11.84
N GLU A 74 14.66 -11.71 10.94
CA GLU A 74 15.93 -11.00 11.21
C GLU A 74 15.77 -9.47 11.20
N LEU A 75 14.57 -8.94 10.99
CA LEU A 75 14.35 -7.51 10.78
C LEU A 75 13.76 -6.84 12.02
N THR A 76 14.35 -5.72 12.41
CA THR A 76 13.94 -4.94 13.58
C THR A 76 13.55 -3.51 13.25
N ASP A 77 13.81 -3.03 12.01
CA ASP A 77 13.54 -1.66 11.62
C ASP A 77 12.95 -1.55 10.20
N LEU A 78 12.20 -0.49 9.99
CA LEU A 78 11.49 -0.23 8.73
C LEU A 78 12.42 -0.09 7.52
N LYS A 79 13.60 0.53 7.69
CA LYS A 79 14.54 0.74 6.58
C LYS A 79 15.08 -0.60 6.06
N SER A 80 15.48 -1.48 6.97
CA SER A 80 15.93 -2.84 6.64
C SER A 80 14.81 -3.66 6.00
N TYR A 81 13.58 -3.55 6.52
CA TYR A 81 12.39 -4.17 5.91
C TYR A 81 12.16 -3.70 4.47
N LEU A 82 12.10 -2.39 4.22
CA LEU A 82 11.86 -1.84 2.89
C LEU A 82 12.99 -2.22 1.89
N LYS A 83 14.24 -2.26 2.36
CA LYS A 83 15.37 -2.72 1.55
C LYS A 83 15.22 -4.19 1.17
N LYS A 84 14.98 -5.07 2.15
CA LYS A 84 14.82 -6.51 1.94
C LYS A 84 13.60 -6.82 1.06
N HIS A 85 12.49 -6.11 1.29
CA HIS A 85 11.30 -6.20 0.45
C HIS A 85 11.63 -5.94 -1.03
N ARG A 86 12.34 -4.85 -1.33
CA ARG A 86 12.71 -4.49 -2.69
C ARG A 86 13.69 -5.46 -3.35
N GLN A 87 14.64 -6.00 -2.59
CA GLN A 87 15.75 -6.78 -3.13
C GLN A 87 15.51 -8.30 -3.17
N GLU A 88 14.74 -8.83 -2.22
CA GLU A 88 14.68 -10.28 -1.99
C GLU A 88 13.26 -10.87 -2.14
N LEU A 89 12.21 -10.12 -1.75
CA LEU A 89 10.84 -10.66 -1.79
C LEU A 89 10.26 -10.72 -3.18
N GLY A 90 10.77 -9.89 -4.09
CA GLY A 90 10.27 -9.81 -5.46
C GLY A 90 9.03 -8.91 -5.58
N PRO A 91 8.39 -8.93 -6.75
CA PRO A 91 7.26 -8.06 -7.03
C PRO A 91 6.01 -8.45 -6.25
N CYS A 92 5.05 -7.53 -6.22
CA CYS A 92 3.70 -7.73 -5.70
C CYS A 92 3.10 -9.07 -6.18
N PRO A 93 2.48 -9.88 -5.29
CA PRO A 93 1.93 -11.19 -5.64
C PRO A 93 0.77 -11.12 -6.64
N PHE A 94 0.20 -9.93 -6.84
CA PHE A 94 -0.86 -9.69 -7.83
C PHE A 94 -0.33 -9.27 -9.21
N LEU A 95 0.98 -9.17 -9.39
CA LEU A 95 1.58 -9.00 -10.71
C LEU A 95 1.56 -10.35 -11.45
N ASP A 96 1.03 -10.37 -12.67
CA ASP A 96 1.02 -11.59 -13.49
C ASP A 96 2.34 -11.80 -14.24
N GLY A 97 2.45 -12.91 -14.97
CA GLY A 97 3.65 -13.26 -15.74
C GLY A 97 3.89 -12.36 -16.96
N GLN A 98 2.95 -11.48 -17.29
CA GLN A 98 3.02 -10.54 -18.42
C GLN A 98 3.31 -9.10 -17.98
N GLY A 99 3.53 -8.89 -16.68
CA GLY A 99 3.75 -7.56 -16.11
C GLY A 99 2.48 -6.75 -15.89
N SER A 100 1.30 -7.39 -15.86
CA SER A 100 0.03 -6.73 -15.59
C SER A 100 -0.45 -6.98 -14.17
N CYS A 101 -1.11 -5.97 -13.59
CA CYS A 101 -1.75 -6.10 -12.29
C CYS A 101 -3.05 -6.90 -12.43
N SER A 102 -3.11 -8.11 -11.88
CA SER A 102 -4.28 -8.99 -11.97
C SER A 102 -5.49 -8.53 -11.13
N ILE A 103 -5.30 -7.49 -10.31
CA ILE A 103 -6.35 -6.83 -9.52
C ILE A 103 -6.50 -5.35 -9.90
N TYR A 104 -6.15 -4.96 -11.12
CA TYR A 104 -6.08 -3.56 -11.54
C TYR A 104 -7.34 -2.75 -11.21
N PRO A 105 -8.58 -3.26 -11.42
CA PRO A 105 -9.81 -2.52 -11.09
C PRO A 105 -9.99 -2.27 -9.58
N THR A 106 -9.45 -3.15 -8.74
CA THR A 106 -9.60 -3.12 -7.27
C THR A 106 -8.29 -2.79 -6.54
N ARG A 107 -7.25 -2.35 -7.28
CA ARG A 107 -5.98 -1.95 -6.67
C ARG A 107 -6.19 -0.83 -5.65
N PRO A 108 -5.46 -0.83 -4.51
CA PRO A 108 -5.68 0.12 -3.43
C PRO A 108 -5.38 1.57 -3.83
N LEU A 109 -5.90 2.52 -3.04
CA LEU A 109 -5.74 3.96 -3.23
C LEU A 109 -4.28 4.37 -3.37
N SER A 110 -3.40 3.82 -2.52
CA SER A 110 -1.96 4.08 -2.60
C SER A 110 -1.35 3.69 -3.95
N CYS A 111 -1.78 2.57 -4.57
CA CYS A 111 -1.35 2.18 -5.91
C CYS A 111 -1.91 3.11 -6.99
N ARG A 112 -3.15 3.61 -6.82
CA ARG A 112 -3.81 4.52 -7.78
C ARG A 112 -3.21 5.91 -7.74
N ALA A 113 -2.83 6.37 -6.54
CA ALA A 113 -2.27 7.68 -6.29
C ALA A 113 -0.81 7.82 -6.76
N LEU A 114 -0.10 6.70 -6.96
CA LEU A 114 1.33 6.72 -7.25
C LEU A 114 1.60 6.96 -8.73
N LEU A 115 1.75 8.24 -9.10
CA LEU A 115 2.09 8.66 -10.45
C LEU A 115 3.54 9.11 -10.55
N SER A 116 4.28 8.58 -11.53
CA SER A 116 5.70 8.87 -11.72
C SER A 116 5.93 10.00 -12.73
N THR A 117 6.68 11.02 -12.34
CA THR A 117 7.21 12.08 -13.22
C THR A 117 8.52 11.67 -13.90
N ARG A 118 8.97 10.43 -13.71
CA ARG A 118 10.20 9.87 -14.27
C ARG A 118 9.94 8.52 -14.95
N PRO A 119 10.78 8.11 -15.90
CA PRO A 119 10.72 6.79 -16.50
C PRO A 119 10.68 5.66 -15.47
N ALA A 120 10.03 4.54 -15.82
CA ALA A 120 9.77 3.40 -14.91
C ALA A 120 11.05 2.82 -14.28
N VAL A 121 12.21 2.97 -14.91
CA VAL A 121 13.50 2.54 -14.34
C VAL A 121 13.77 3.18 -12.98
N TRP A 122 13.35 4.43 -12.77
CA TRP A 122 13.54 5.13 -11.51
C TRP A 122 12.68 4.58 -10.37
N CYS A 123 11.56 3.91 -10.68
CA CYS A 123 10.73 3.25 -9.67
C CYS A 123 11.42 2.00 -9.07
N THR A 124 12.39 1.42 -9.78
CA THR A 124 13.12 0.20 -9.36
C THR A 124 14.56 0.45 -8.92
N VAL A 125 15.09 1.66 -9.12
CA VAL A 125 16.47 2.01 -8.75
C VAL A 125 16.71 1.80 -7.25
N ASP A 126 17.77 1.11 -6.93
CA ASP A 126 18.32 1.05 -5.58
C ASP A 126 19.20 2.28 -5.32
N PHE A 127 18.62 3.30 -4.70
CA PHE A 127 19.32 4.55 -4.39
C PHE A 127 20.53 4.35 -3.47
N SER A 128 20.63 3.22 -2.75
CA SER A 128 21.82 2.94 -1.93
C SER A 128 23.07 2.65 -2.74
N LYS A 129 22.88 2.24 -4.00
CA LYS A 129 23.95 1.90 -4.95
C LYS A 129 24.39 3.06 -5.84
N LEU A 130 23.61 4.15 -5.86
CA LEU A 130 23.98 5.36 -6.60
C LEU A 130 25.12 6.09 -5.87
N ASP A 131 26.06 6.65 -6.64
CA ASP A 131 27.06 7.54 -6.08
C ASP A 131 26.48 8.91 -5.69
N HIS A 132 27.32 9.77 -5.13
CA HIS A 132 26.90 11.09 -4.67
C HIS A 132 26.43 11.98 -5.82
N TRP A 133 27.11 11.93 -6.95
CA TRP A 133 26.82 12.77 -8.11
C TRP A 133 25.52 12.37 -8.79
N ASP A 134 25.27 11.06 -8.92
CA ASP A 134 24.03 10.52 -9.46
C ASP A 134 22.84 10.88 -8.61
N LYS A 135 22.97 10.79 -7.25
CA LYS A 135 21.93 11.23 -6.32
C LYS A 135 21.64 12.72 -6.44
N GLN A 136 22.67 13.55 -6.50
CA GLN A 136 22.53 15.01 -6.64
C GLN A 136 21.89 15.37 -7.99
N ALA A 137 22.31 14.74 -9.07
CA ALA A 137 21.74 14.94 -10.41
C ALA A 137 20.26 14.55 -10.43
N TYR A 138 19.90 13.40 -9.83
CA TYR A 138 18.51 12.97 -9.71
C TYR A 138 17.69 14.00 -8.90
N GLU A 139 18.12 14.37 -7.71
CA GLU A 139 17.40 15.31 -6.85
C GLU A 139 17.23 16.68 -7.49
N SER A 140 18.27 17.17 -8.18
CA SER A 140 18.24 18.45 -8.90
C SER A 140 17.31 18.44 -10.11
N SER A 141 17.02 17.25 -10.65
CA SER A 141 16.13 17.07 -11.79
C SER A 141 14.64 17.01 -11.42
N LEU A 142 14.30 16.97 -10.12
CA LEU A 142 12.93 16.87 -9.65
C LEU A 142 12.26 18.25 -9.57
N ASP A 143 11.02 18.33 -10.06
CA ASP A 143 10.17 19.48 -9.86
C ASP A 143 9.55 19.45 -8.45
N ARG A 144 10.17 20.15 -7.50
CA ARG A 144 9.77 20.17 -6.08
C ARG A 144 8.37 20.70 -5.83
N GLN A 145 7.77 21.41 -6.78
CA GLN A 145 6.39 21.89 -6.67
C GLN A 145 5.38 20.82 -7.05
N VAL A 146 5.82 19.76 -7.71
CA VAL A 146 4.97 18.69 -8.23
C VAL A 146 5.13 17.39 -7.46
N VAL A 147 6.36 17.06 -7.05
CA VAL A 147 6.65 15.75 -6.46
C VAL A 147 6.71 15.78 -4.93
N ALA A 148 6.41 14.64 -4.32
CA ALA A 148 6.69 14.37 -2.90
C ALA A 148 8.20 14.20 -2.70
N TRP A 149 8.92 15.32 -2.67
CA TRP A 149 10.37 15.33 -2.56
C TRP A 149 10.85 14.57 -1.31
N PRO A 150 11.92 13.77 -1.38
CA PRO A 150 12.88 13.59 -2.46
C PRO A 150 12.51 12.49 -3.48
N THR A 151 11.26 12.08 -3.56
CA THR A 151 10.81 11.10 -4.54
C THR A 151 10.42 11.78 -5.87
N HIS A 152 10.20 10.98 -6.91
CA HIS A 152 9.72 11.43 -8.22
C HIS A 152 8.21 11.23 -8.40
N PHE A 153 7.51 10.86 -7.33
CA PHE A 153 6.07 10.63 -7.39
C PHE A 153 5.30 11.91 -7.10
N VAL A 154 4.18 12.08 -7.80
CA VAL A 154 3.32 13.26 -7.66
C VAL A 154 2.80 13.41 -6.24
N ALA A 155 3.01 14.57 -5.62
CA ALA A 155 2.57 14.84 -4.25
C ALA A 155 1.05 14.93 -4.15
N ALA A 156 0.41 15.74 -5.00
CA ALA A 156 -1.02 16.04 -4.92
C ALA A 156 -1.91 14.78 -4.96
N THR A 157 -1.60 13.80 -5.81
CA THR A 157 -2.37 12.55 -5.89
C THR A 157 -2.14 11.66 -4.67
N GLN A 158 -0.90 11.62 -4.13
CA GLN A 158 -0.59 10.86 -2.92
C GLN A 158 -1.25 11.48 -1.69
N ASP A 159 -1.25 12.81 -1.57
CA ASP A 159 -1.87 13.51 -0.44
C ASP A 159 -3.38 13.27 -0.43
N PHE A 160 -4.03 13.42 -1.59
CA PHE A 160 -5.47 13.14 -1.70
C PHE A 160 -5.79 11.66 -1.47
N GLY A 161 -4.96 10.73 -1.98
CA GLY A 161 -5.10 9.30 -1.69
C GLY A 161 -5.05 9.01 -0.19
N ARG A 162 -4.11 9.64 0.54
CA ARG A 162 -3.95 9.52 1.99
C ARG A 162 -5.16 10.06 2.77
N GLU A 163 -5.74 11.18 2.34
CA GLU A 163 -6.98 11.71 2.94
C GLU A 163 -8.13 10.71 2.81
N LEU A 164 -8.25 10.05 1.64
CA LEU A 164 -9.27 9.02 1.42
C LEU A 164 -9.01 7.75 2.24
N GLU A 165 -7.74 7.31 2.37
CA GLU A 165 -7.35 6.20 3.25
C GLU A 165 -7.69 6.50 4.72
N ASN A 166 -7.37 7.71 5.20
CA ASN A 166 -7.73 8.14 6.55
C ASN A 166 -9.25 8.11 6.77
N THR A 167 -10.03 8.57 5.78
CA THR A 167 -11.49 8.48 5.84
C THR A 167 -11.99 7.04 5.99
N LEU A 168 -11.38 6.08 5.26
CA LEU A 168 -11.73 4.65 5.38
C LEU A 168 -11.38 4.10 6.77
N LEU A 169 -10.22 4.47 7.32
CA LEU A 169 -9.80 4.05 8.67
C LEU A 169 -10.71 4.63 9.77
N GLU A 170 -11.09 5.91 9.65
CA GLU A 170 -12.03 6.55 10.58
C GLU A 170 -13.42 5.89 10.53
N LEU A 171 -13.93 5.58 9.35
CA LEU A 171 -15.20 4.86 9.18
C LEU A 171 -15.11 3.47 9.81
N MET A 172 -14.06 2.72 9.54
CA MET A 172 -13.81 1.42 10.13
C MET A 172 -13.74 1.50 11.66
N GLN A 173 -12.99 2.50 12.18
CA GLN A 173 -12.85 2.75 13.60
C GLN A 173 -14.21 3.03 14.26
N LYS A 174 -15.06 3.83 13.59
CA LYS A 174 -16.41 4.15 14.07
C LYS A 174 -17.35 2.94 14.08
N GLU A 175 -17.26 2.10 13.04
CA GLU A 175 -18.16 0.96 12.87
C GLU A 175 -17.75 -0.27 13.67
N LYS A 176 -16.46 -0.53 13.76
CA LYS A 176 -15.89 -1.74 14.36
C LYS A 176 -15.25 -1.51 15.73
N GLY A 177 -14.97 -0.26 16.12
CA GLY A 177 -14.21 0.06 17.33
C GLY A 177 -12.69 -0.07 17.18
N TRP A 178 -12.22 -0.50 16.02
CA TRP A 178 -10.81 -0.67 15.68
C TRP A 178 -10.59 -0.38 14.19
N SER A 179 -9.35 -0.06 13.82
CA SER A 179 -8.95 0.05 12.41
C SER A 179 -7.59 -0.59 12.20
N LEU A 180 -7.36 -1.11 11.01
CA LEU A 180 -6.14 -1.81 10.61
C LEU A 180 -5.66 -1.27 9.27
N SER A 181 -4.38 -0.94 9.23
CA SER A 181 -3.67 -0.57 8.00
C SER A 181 -2.31 -1.28 7.94
N GLY A 182 -1.65 -1.22 6.80
CA GLY A 182 -0.31 -1.80 6.69
C GLY A 182 -0.04 -2.45 5.34
N ASN A 183 0.80 -3.49 5.34
CA ASN A 183 1.15 -4.20 4.13
C ASN A 183 -0.10 -4.83 3.48
N PHE A 184 -0.39 -4.36 2.28
CA PHE A 184 -1.60 -4.74 1.54
C PHE A 184 -1.71 -6.25 1.32
N ALA A 185 -0.64 -6.89 0.84
CA ALA A 185 -0.64 -8.33 0.57
C ALA A 185 -0.89 -9.15 1.85
N VAL A 186 -0.31 -8.72 2.96
CA VAL A 186 -0.52 -9.33 4.29
C VAL A 186 -1.98 -9.25 4.70
N MET A 187 -2.61 -8.09 4.57
CA MET A 187 -4.01 -7.90 4.94
C MET A 187 -4.97 -8.69 4.03
N VAL A 188 -4.70 -8.75 2.72
CA VAL A 188 -5.48 -9.58 1.79
C VAL A 188 -5.38 -11.06 2.15
N TRP A 189 -4.18 -11.54 2.48
CA TRP A 189 -3.97 -12.93 2.90
C TRP A 189 -4.63 -13.21 4.26
N LEU A 190 -4.52 -12.30 5.21
CA LEU A 190 -5.18 -12.37 6.51
C LEU A 190 -6.68 -12.53 6.34
N GLU A 191 -7.33 -11.64 5.58
CA GLU A 191 -8.78 -11.73 5.35
C GLU A 191 -9.17 -13.04 4.66
N LYS A 192 -8.42 -13.44 3.65
CA LYS A 192 -8.70 -14.70 2.92
C LYS A 192 -8.71 -15.93 3.83
N ASN A 193 -7.85 -15.97 4.85
CA ASN A 193 -7.66 -17.14 5.71
C ASN A 193 -8.42 -17.04 7.03
N SER A 194 -8.57 -15.84 7.59
CA SER A 194 -9.24 -15.64 8.88
C SER A 194 -10.68 -15.18 8.75
N GLN A 195 -11.06 -14.56 7.63
CA GLN A 195 -12.33 -13.84 7.45
C GLN A 195 -12.59 -12.83 8.59
N LEU A 196 -11.54 -12.15 9.04
CA LEU A 196 -11.57 -11.24 10.19
C LEU A 196 -12.68 -10.18 10.07
N SER A 197 -12.99 -9.74 8.85
CA SER A 197 -14.08 -8.77 8.59
C SER A 197 -15.44 -9.26 9.03
N LYS A 198 -15.66 -10.59 9.08
CA LYS A 198 -16.93 -11.24 9.45
C LYS A 198 -17.01 -11.60 10.92
N HIS A 199 -15.92 -11.50 11.66
CA HIS A 199 -15.92 -11.79 13.09
C HIS A 199 -16.64 -10.68 13.88
N HIS A 200 -17.48 -11.08 14.83
CA HIS A 200 -17.95 -10.14 15.83
C HIS A 200 -16.86 -9.92 16.87
N ILE A 201 -16.18 -8.80 16.76
CA ILE A 201 -15.05 -8.44 17.61
C ILE A 201 -15.52 -7.43 18.65
N ALA A 202 -15.48 -7.81 19.91
CA ALA A 202 -15.86 -6.96 21.03
C ALA A 202 -14.68 -6.17 21.61
N THR A 203 -13.46 -6.64 21.41
CA THR A 203 -12.24 -6.03 21.95
C THR A 203 -11.10 -6.05 20.96
N ASN A 204 -10.22 -5.07 21.08
CA ASN A 204 -8.99 -4.97 20.28
C ASN A 204 -8.03 -6.14 20.55
N GLN A 205 -8.07 -6.70 21.77
CA GLN A 205 -7.28 -7.87 22.12
C GLN A 205 -7.60 -9.06 21.20
N GLN A 206 -8.88 -9.25 20.86
CA GLN A 206 -9.28 -10.32 19.93
C GLN A 206 -8.68 -10.14 18.53
N VAL A 207 -8.55 -8.89 18.03
CA VAL A 207 -7.83 -8.65 16.76
C VAL A 207 -6.36 -9.02 16.91
N SER A 208 -5.71 -8.56 17.97
CA SER A 208 -4.29 -8.86 18.24
C SER A 208 -4.05 -10.37 18.39
N ASP A 209 -4.96 -11.10 19.04
CA ASP A 209 -4.87 -12.55 19.20
C ASP A 209 -4.97 -13.27 17.84
N ILE A 210 -5.86 -12.81 16.95
CA ILE A 210 -5.95 -13.32 15.59
C ILE A 210 -4.65 -13.03 14.82
N LEU A 211 -4.14 -11.79 14.85
CA LEU A 211 -2.87 -11.46 14.20
C LEU A 211 -1.72 -12.34 14.71
N THR A 212 -1.69 -12.61 16.01
CA THR A 212 -0.69 -13.46 16.64
C THR A 212 -0.84 -14.93 16.20
N ALA A 213 -2.06 -15.44 16.13
CA ALA A 213 -2.32 -16.81 15.67
C ALA A 213 -1.90 -17.06 14.22
N TYR A 214 -1.91 -16.01 13.39
CA TYR A 214 -1.43 -16.06 12.00
C TYR A 214 0.04 -15.62 11.84
N GLU A 215 0.74 -15.34 12.95
CA GLU A 215 2.16 -14.85 12.95
C GLU A 215 2.33 -13.52 12.21
N LEU A 216 1.32 -12.65 12.27
CA LEU A 216 1.27 -11.36 11.59
C LEU A 216 1.27 -10.17 12.55
N ASN A 217 1.36 -10.40 13.85
CA ASN A 217 1.42 -9.33 14.87
C ASN A 217 2.82 -8.70 14.88
N ASN A 218 3.11 -7.93 13.83
CA ASN A 218 4.40 -7.29 13.61
C ASN A 218 4.19 -5.84 13.15
N HIS A 219 4.71 -4.89 13.92
CA HIS A 219 4.60 -3.46 13.67
C HIS A 219 5.24 -2.97 12.35
N LEU A 220 6.12 -3.77 11.72
CA LEU A 220 6.66 -3.48 10.40
C LEU A 220 5.66 -3.81 9.28
N LEU A 221 4.67 -4.63 9.59
CA LEU A 221 3.66 -5.08 8.64
C LEU A 221 2.33 -4.38 8.81
N LEU A 222 1.84 -4.31 10.05
CA LEU A 222 0.48 -3.91 10.37
C LEU A 222 0.46 -2.88 11.49
N ASP A 223 -0.43 -1.90 11.35
CA ASP A 223 -0.75 -0.90 12.35
C ASP A 223 -2.21 -1.05 12.77
N LEU A 224 -2.41 -1.54 13.99
CA LEU A 224 -3.72 -1.71 14.61
C LEU A 224 -4.00 -0.52 15.52
N THR A 225 -4.94 0.32 15.14
CA THR A 225 -5.40 1.46 15.94
C THR A 225 -6.69 1.10 16.67
N CYS A 226 -6.72 1.41 17.93
CA CYS A 226 -7.80 1.13 18.85
C CYS A 226 -8.52 2.43 19.23
N GLY A 227 -9.85 2.45 19.16
CA GLY A 227 -10.62 3.56 19.72
C GLY A 227 -10.46 3.61 21.24
N SER A 228 -10.17 4.78 21.77
CA SER A 228 -10.34 5.00 23.21
C SER A 228 -11.80 4.74 23.54
N GLN A 229 -12.08 3.66 24.28
CA GLN A 229 -13.37 3.49 24.92
C GLN A 229 -13.50 4.67 25.88
N GLY A 230 -14.32 5.66 25.51
CA GLY A 230 -14.72 6.68 26.43
C GLY A 230 -15.32 5.98 27.64
N THR A 231 -14.62 6.04 28.76
CA THR A 231 -15.18 5.73 30.05
C THR A 231 -16.43 6.61 30.20
N LYS A 232 -17.61 6.07 29.94
CA LYS A 232 -18.83 6.64 30.44
C LYS A 232 -18.70 6.53 31.96
N SER A 233 -18.23 7.59 32.60
CA SER A 233 -18.46 7.81 34.03
C SER A 233 -19.96 7.81 34.21
N ALA A 234 -20.48 6.76 34.84
CA ALA A 234 -21.82 6.75 35.36
C ALA A 234 -21.87 7.79 36.49
N GLU A 235 -22.60 8.87 36.25
CA GLU A 235 -23.21 9.68 37.29
C GLU A 235 -24.61 9.18 37.55
#